data_82be897c82b00f02f27950bce243690f
#
_entry.id   82be897c82b00f02f27950bce243690f
#
_cell.length_a   1.000
_cell.length_b   1.000
_cell.length_c   1.000
_cell.angle_alpha   90.00
_cell.angle_beta   90.00
_cell.angle_gamma   90.00
#
_symmetry.space_group_name_H-M   'P 1'
#
loop_
_entity.id
_entity.type
_entity.pdbx_description
1 polymer ?
#
loop_
_entity_poly.entity_id
_entity_poly.type
_entity_poly.pdbx_seq_one_letter_code
_entity_poly.pdbx_strand_id
1 'polypeptide(L)' 'MELKDDIFYTPSTFAELRGCNIDTARTIFNLPDFPSENFGKEKVALGSAIREWYKKKRLKGEEQWR' A
#
# COMPACT_ATOMS: atom_id res chain seq x y z
N MET A 1 2.16 7.67 -10.04
CA MET A 1 2.58 6.55 -9.22
C MET A 1 2.58 5.28 -10.01
N GLU A 2 3.63 4.52 -9.93
CA GLU A 2 3.75 3.35 -10.73
C GLU A 2 4.10 2.19 -9.87
N LEU A 3 3.20 1.26 -9.65
CA LEU A 3 3.45 0.08 -8.85
C LEU A 3 3.90 -1.06 -9.74
N LYS A 4 4.92 -1.76 -9.31
CA LYS A 4 5.37 -2.94 -10.03
C LYS A 4 4.79 -4.16 -9.35
N ASP A 5 4.20 -5.05 -10.14
CA ASP A 5 3.44 -6.14 -9.58
C ASP A 5 4.29 -7.19 -8.88
N ASP A 6 5.53 -7.33 -9.26
CA ASP A 6 6.36 -8.39 -8.72
C ASP A 6 7.35 -7.90 -7.67
N ILE A 7 7.13 -6.73 -7.09
CA ILE A 7 8.03 -6.19 -6.09
C ILE A 7 7.28 -6.02 -4.78
N PHE A 8 7.92 -6.35 -3.69
CA PHE A 8 7.35 -6.11 -2.37
C PHE A 8 7.71 -4.70 -1.92
N TYR A 9 6.75 -4.02 -1.33
CA TYR A 9 6.95 -2.67 -0.85
C TYR A 9 6.88 -2.63 0.67
N THR A 10 7.78 -1.88 1.27
CA THR A 10 7.72 -1.62 2.71
C THR A 10 7.03 -0.26 2.90
N PRO A 11 6.65 0.12 4.09
CA PRO A 11 6.08 1.44 4.30
C PRO A 11 6.99 2.55 3.80
N SER A 12 8.30 2.37 3.94
CA SER A 12 9.24 3.39 3.51
C SER A 12 9.24 3.54 1.99
N THR A 13 9.34 2.45 1.25
CA THR A 13 9.35 2.54 -0.21
C THR A 13 7.99 2.96 -0.73
N PHE A 14 6.92 2.52 -0.06
CA PHE A 14 5.59 2.91 -0.46
C PHE A 14 5.40 4.42 -0.27
N ALA A 15 5.93 4.97 0.81
CA ALA A 15 5.83 6.40 1.05
C ALA A 15 6.54 7.19 -0.04
N GLU A 16 7.69 6.72 -0.46
CA GLU A 16 8.40 7.39 -1.53
C GLU A 16 7.63 7.32 -2.83
N LEU A 17 7.06 6.18 -3.12
CA LEU A 17 6.32 6.00 -4.35
C LEU A 17 5.11 6.91 -4.39
N ARG A 18 4.39 7.01 -3.27
CA ARG A 18 3.22 7.84 -3.25
C ARG A 18 3.52 9.31 -3.02
N GLY A 19 4.69 9.65 -2.56
CA GLY A 19 5.01 11.02 -2.23
C GLY A 19 4.39 11.47 -0.93
N CYS A 20 4.20 10.55 0.01
CA CYS A 20 3.66 10.91 1.31
C CYS A 20 4.70 10.60 2.37
N ASN A 21 4.45 10.95 3.64
CA ASN A 21 5.46 10.66 4.61
C ASN A 21 5.26 9.26 5.15
N ILE A 22 6.27 8.77 5.87
CA ILE A 22 6.29 7.39 6.26
C ILE A 22 5.23 7.08 7.30
N ASP A 23 4.82 8.04 8.09
CA ASP A 23 3.77 7.82 9.07
C ASP A 23 2.45 7.50 8.38
N THR A 24 2.16 8.20 7.30
CA THR A 24 0.96 7.92 6.51
C THR A 24 1.03 6.52 5.93
N ALA A 25 2.20 6.14 5.41
CA ALA A 25 2.37 4.83 4.83
C ALA A 25 2.18 3.74 5.88
N ARG A 26 2.70 3.97 7.09
CA ARG A 26 2.53 3.00 8.15
C ARG A 26 1.07 2.84 8.53
N THR A 27 0.34 3.94 8.55
CA THR A 27 -1.08 3.89 8.85
C THR A 27 -1.80 3.04 7.81
N ILE A 28 -1.47 3.23 6.54
CA ILE A 28 -2.08 2.46 5.47
C ILE A 28 -1.75 0.98 5.62
N PHE A 29 -0.49 0.68 5.93
CA PHE A 29 -0.07 -0.71 6.05
C PHE A 29 -0.72 -1.39 7.26
N ASN A 30 -1.21 -0.63 8.21
CA ASN A 30 -1.88 -1.19 9.37
C ASN A 30 -3.39 -1.28 9.25
N LEU A 31 -3.93 -0.88 8.11
CA LEU A 31 -5.37 -1.00 7.91
C LEU A 31 -5.77 -2.47 7.85
N PRO A 32 -6.88 -2.82 8.43
CA PRO A 32 -7.27 -4.23 8.48
C PRO A 32 -7.51 -4.86 7.12
N ASP A 33 -7.89 -4.07 6.13
CA ASP A 33 -8.13 -4.64 4.81
C ASP A 33 -6.96 -4.46 3.85
N PHE A 34 -5.85 -3.92 4.32
CA PHE A 34 -4.70 -3.74 3.43
C PHE A 34 -3.94 -5.05 3.35
N PRO A 35 -3.53 -5.46 2.17
CA PRO A 35 -2.88 -6.77 2.01
C PRO A 35 -1.41 -6.75 2.38
N SER A 36 -1.10 -6.52 3.63
CA SER A 36 0.28 -6.53 4.07
C SER A 36 0.58 -7.84 4.79
N GLU A 37 1.84 -8.23 4.79
CA GLU A 37 2.27 -9.40 5.49
C GLU A 37 3.45 -9.06 6.33
N ASN A 38 3.69 -9.84 7.37
CA ASN A 38 4.86 -9.63 8.20
C ASN A 38 6.03 -10.37 7.60
N PHE A 39 7.15 -9.66 7.48
CA PHE A 39 8.34 -10.29 6.96
C PHE A 39 9.44 -9.88 7.91
N GLY A 40 9.77 -10.74 8.86
CA GLY A 40 10.68 -10.38 9.91
C GLY A 40 10.06 -9.34 10.79
N LYS A 41 10.72 -8.21 10.95
CA LYS A 41 10.20 -7.15 11.78
C LYS A 41 9.42 -6.12 11.00
N GLU A 42 9.31 -6.28 9.71
CA GLU A 42 8.65 -5.28 8.90
C GLU A 42 7.42 -5.81 8.24
N LYS A 43 6.52 -4.93 7.86
CA LYS A 43 5.38 -5.31 7.07
C LYS A 43 5.69 -5.00 5.63
N VAL A 44 5.33 -5.90 4.75
CA VAL A 44 5.56 -5.70 3.32
C VAL A 44 4.27 -6.04 2.58
N ALA A 45 4.13 -5.54 1.38
CA ALA A 45 2.97 -5.83 0.56
C ALA A 45 3.43 -5.95 -0.89
N LEU A 46 2.92 -6.94 -1.57
CA LEU A 46 3.28 -7.12 -2.97
C LEU A 46 2.57 -6.08 -3.81
N GLY A 47 3.25 -5.59 -4.82
CA GLY A 47 2.69 -4.54 -5.66
C GLY A 47 1.36 -4.91 -6.29
N SER A 48 1.22 -6.16 -6.76
CA SER A 48 -0.03 -6.58 -7.35
C SER A 48 -1.16 -6.58 -6.31
N ALA A 49 -0.84 -6.95 -5.07
CA ALA A 49 -1.85 -6.94 -4.02
C ALA A 49 -2.27 -5.51 -3.68
N ILE A 50 -1.32 -4.59 -3.68
CA ILE A 50 -1.64 -3.19 -3.43
C ILE A 50 -2.53 -2.65 -4.55
N ARG A 51 -2.24 -3.02 -5.78
CA ARG A 51 -3.03 -2.58 -6.90
C ARG A 51 -4.46 -3.09 -6.80
N GLU A 52 -4.64 -4.32 -6.38
CA GLU A 52 -5.98 -4.86 -6.20
C GLU A 52 -6.72 -4.13 -5.09
N TRP A 53 -6.01 -3.80 -4.04
CA TRP A 53 -6.61 -3.07 -2.93
C TRP A 53 -7.10 -1.71 -3.40
N TYR A 54 -6.31 -1.01 -4.20
CA TYR A 54 -6.72 0.27 -4.74
C TYR A 54 -7.95 0.12 -5.64
N LYS A 55 -8.00 -0.92 -6.44
CA LYS A 55 -9.13 -1.15 -7.30
C LYS A 55 -10.41 -1.35 -6.51
N LYS A 56 -10.32 -2.10 -5.42
CA LYS A 56 -11.49 -2.33 -4.61
C LYS A 56 -11.97 -1.06 -3.96
N LYS A 57 -11.05 -0.22 -3.53
CA LYS A 57 -11.44 1.04 -2.93
C LYS A 57 -12.15 1.91 -3.94
N ARG A 58 -11.65 1.96 -5.15
CA ARG A 58 -12.27 2.80 -6.16
C ARG A 58 -13.64 2.29 -6.55
N LEU A 59 -13.79 0.99 -6.62
CA LEU A 59 -15.07 0.44 -6.98
C LEU A 59 -16.13 0.72 -5.95
N LYS A 60 -15.74 1.03 -4.73
CA LYS A 60 -16.70 1.37 -3.73
C LYS A 60 -17.04 2.84 -3.73
N GLY A 61 -16.52 3.58 -4.66
CA GLY A 61 -16.86 4.98 -4.74
C GLY A 61 -16.03 5.89 -3.89
N GLU A 62 -14.94 5.39 -3.37
CA GLU A 62 -14.15 6.18 -2.51
C GLU A 62 -13.07 6.84 -3.22
N GLU A 63 -13.34 7.57 -4.16
CA GLU A 63 -12.33 7.99 -5.00
C GLU A 63 -11.60 9.10 -4.56
N GLN A 64 -11.92 9.73 -3.54
CA GLN A 64 -11.26 10.85 -3.25
C GLN A 64 -10.11 10.73 -2.50
N TRP A 65 -9.51 9.65 -2.28
CA TRP A 65 -8.41 9.62 -1.50
C TRP A 65 -7.23 9.83 -2.32
N ARG A 66 -6.95 10.67 -2.94
CA ARG A 66 -5.79 10.88 -3.59
C ARG A 66 -4.89 11.82 -2.90
#